data_44d9975ed66f17cad45041f180bb1cea
#
_entry.id   44d9975ed66f17cad45041f180bb1cea
#
_cell.length_a   1.000
_cell.length_b   1.000
_cell.length_c   1.000
_cell.angle_alpha   90.00
_cell.angle_beta   90.00
_cell.angle_gamma   90.00
#
_symmetry.space_group_name_H-M   'P 1'
#
loop_
_entity.id
_entity.type
_entity.pdbx_description
1 polymer ?
#
loop_
_entity_poly.entity_id
_entity_poly.type
_entity_poly.pdbx_seq_one_letter_code
_entity_poly.pdbx_strand_id
1 'polypeptide(L)'
;SRLSNQGATIDYLNQANKFEGWKTLLSKNGAWVQYNRVNFGDSTPRKVKARVTSDNGGTLQIRINGTNGPVISEIKVPKTDKWTNIESSVRSAQTGIHDLYVSLKENGKVEIDWISFQ
;
A
#
# COMPACT_ATOMS: atom_id res chain seq x y z
N SER A 1 1.03 5.82 11.52
CA SER A 1 1.61 5.83 10.16
C SER A 1 2.03 7.24 9.77
N ARG A 2 2.94 7.32 8.83
CA ARG A 2 3.45 8.60 8.31
C ARG A 2 3.16 8.68 6.82
N LEU A 3 3.08 9.90 6.32
CA LEU A 3 2.78 10.18 4.91
C LEU A 3 3.85 11.10 4.33
N SER A 4 4.06 11.00 3.02
CA SER A 4 4.86 11.98 2.30
C SER A 4 4.18 13.36 2.33
N ASN A 5 4.99 14.42 2.11
CA ASN A 5 4.51 15.80 2.17
C ASN A 5 3.49 16.13 1.08
N GLN A 6 3.53 15.43 -0.04
CA GLN A 6 2.66 15.70 -1.18
C GLN A 6 2.10 14.40 -1.73
N GLY A 7 0.84 14.46 -2.18
CA GLY A 7 0.20 13.38 -2.88
C GLY A 7 -0.27 12.22 -2.03
N ALA A 8 -0.16 12.31 -0.71
CA ALA A 8 -0.65 11.26 0.19
C ALA A 8 -1.59 11.88 1.22
N THR A 9 -2.78 11.30 1.36
CA THR A 9 -3.77 11.74 2.34
C THR A 9 -4.46 10.53 2.95
N ILE A 10 -4.97 10.72 4.17
CA ILE A 10 -5.80 9.72 4.86
C ILE A 10 -7.20 10.31 5.01
N ASP A 11 -8.21 9.49 4.73
CA ASP A 11 -9.60 9.90 4.86
C ASP A 11 -10.43 8.72 5.37
N TYR A 12 -11.67 8.97 5.72
CA TYR A 12 -12.57 7.89 6.08
C TYR A 12 -12.90 7.05 4.87
N LEU A 13 -12.96 5.74 5.05
CA LEU A 13 -13.36 4.81 4.00
C LEU A 13 -14.78 5.12 3.53
N ASN A 14 -15.66 5.45 4.45
CA ASN A 14 -17.03 5.84 4.18
C ASN A 14 -17.39 7.06 5.04
N GLN A 15 -17.59 8.20 4.42
CA GLN A 15 -17.92 9.45 5.13
C GLN A 15 -19.23 9.35 5.91
N ALA A 16 -20.17 8.54 5.44
CA ALA A 16 -21.45 8.33 6.11
C ALA A 16 -21.36 7.37 7.30
N ASN A 17 -20.32 6.54 7.35
CA ASN A 17 -20.09 5.61 8.45
C ASN A 17 -18.61 5.54 8.78
N LYS A 18 -18.18 6.39 9.72
CA LYS A 18 -16.77 6.52 10.10
C LYS A 18 -16.23 5.30 10.84
N PHE A 19 -17.11 4.41 11.32
CA PHE A 19 -16.68 3.16 11.95
C PHE A 19 -16.11 2.14 10.96
N GLU A 20 -16.31 2.32 9.66
CA GLU A 20 -15.69 1.45 8.66
C GLU A 20 -14.19 1.65 8.54
N GLY A 21 -13.64 2.70 9.17
CA GLY A 21 -12.20 2.93 9.23
C GLY A 21 -11.70 3.91 8.19
N TRP A 22 -10.40 3.78 7.87
CA TRP A 22 -9.66 4.77 7.08
C TRP A 22 -9.17 4.17 5.78
N LYS A 23 -8.98 5.04 4.80
CA LYS A 23 -8.28 4.72 3.56
C LYS A 23 -7.13 5.69 3.35
N THR A 24 -6.13 5.26 2.56
CA THR A 24 -5.02 6.10 2.15
C THR A 24 -5.14 6.39 0.66
N LEU A 25 -4.93 7.63 0.28
CA LEU A 25 -4.92 8.06 -1.12
C LEU A 25 -3.50 8.46 -1.51
N LEU A 26 -2.97 7.84 -2.56
CA LEU A 26 -1.72 8.23 -3.20
C LEU A 26 -2.04 8.77 -4.59
N SER A 27 -1.67 10.01 -4.88
CA SER A 27 -2.10 10.73 -6.08
C SER A 27 -0.98 11.40 -6.87
N LYS A 28 0.29 11.20 -6.47
CA LYS A 28 1.44 11.72 -7.20
C LYS A 28 2.55 10.69 -7.24
N ASN A 29 3.35 10.72 -8.31
CA ASN A 29 4.57 9.92 -8.38
C ASN A 29 5.45 10.20 -7.17
N GLY A 30 5.87 9.15 -6.51
CA GLY A 30 6.69 9.22 -5.31
C GLY A 30 5.94 9.44 -4.00
N ALA A 31 4.63 9.67 -4.03
CA ALA A 31 3.83 9.73 -2.81
C ALA A 31 3.91 8.40 -2.07
N TRP A 32 3.98 8.44 -0.75
CA TRP A 32 4.14 7.21 0.04
C TRP A 32 3.40 7.31 1.37
N VAL A 33 3.11 6.14 1.92
CA VAL A 33 2.58 5.96 3.27
C VAL A 33 3.45 4.94 4.00
N GLN A 34 3.73 5.20 5.26
CA GLN A 34 4.46 4.29 6.14
C GLN A 34 3.47 3.55 7.05
N TYR A 35 3.56 2.23 7.05
CA TYR A 35 2.88 1.37 8.02
C TYR A 35 3.92 0.91 9.03
N ASN A 36 3.73 1.29 10.30
CA ASN A 36 4.69 1.02 11.35
C ASN A 36 4.54 -0.41 11.86
N ARG A 37 5.67 -1.05 12.12
CA ARG A 37 5.75 -2.30 12.86
C ARG A 37 4.84 -3.39 12.29
N VAL A 38 4.94 -3.60 10.98
CA VAL A 38 4.23 -4.69 10.31
C VAL A 38 4.92 -5.99 10.68
N ASN A 39 4.18 -6.94 11.22
CA ASN A 39 4.72 -8.22 11.66
C ASN A 39 4.54 -9.26 10.55
N PHE A 40 5.66 -9.66 9.94
CA PHE A 40 5.67 -10.72 8.92
C PHE A 40 5.62 -12.12 9.52
N GLY A 41 5.82 -12.25 10.85
CA GLY A 41 5.82 -13.53 11.52
C GLY A 41 7.14 -14.26 11.40
N ASP A 42 7.10 -15.58 11.65
CA ASP A 42 8.28 -16.43 11.68
C ASP A 42 8.67 -16.99 10.31
N SER A 43 7.78 -16.87 9.34
CA SER A 43 8.00 -17.37 7.99
C SER A 43 7.98 -16.20 7.00
N THR A 44 8.81 -16.26 5.97
CA THR A 44 8.82 -15.22 4.94
C THR A 44 7.51 -15.24 4.17
N PRO A 45 6.81 -14.10 4.01
CA PRO A 45 5.61 -14.06 3.20
C PRO A 45 5.94 -14.27 1.73
N ARG A 46 5.03 -14.90 1.00
CA ARG A 46 5.16 -15.16 -0.43
C ARG A 46 4.27 -14.26 -1.27
N LYS A 47 3.19 -13.78 -0.68
CA LYS A 47 2.20 -12.97 -1.38
C LYS A 47 1.80 -11.78 -0.54
N VAL A 48 1.45 -10.70 -1.22
CA VAL A 48 0.80 -9.55 -0.65
C VAL A 48 -0.55 -9.38 -1.33
N LYS A 49 -1.56 -9.09 -0.53
CA LYS A 49 -2.90 -8.78 -1.00
C LYS A 49 -3.23 -7.36 -0.57
N ALA A 50 -3.81 -6.59 -1.47
CA ALA A 50 -4.24 -5.23 -1.18
C ALA A 50 -5.70 -5.04 -1.61
N ARG A 51 -6.47 -4.34 -0.79
CA ARG A 51 -7.80 -3.91 -1.18
C ARG A 51 -7.69 -2.46 -1.63
N VAL A 52 -7.92 -2.24 -2.91
CA VAL A 52 -7.63 -0.96 -3.58
C VAL A 52 -8.74 -0.55 -4.51
N THR A 53 -8.75 0.73 -4.89
CA THR A 53 -9.54 1.23 -5.99
C THR A 53 -8.74 2.31 -6.72
N SER A 54 -8.98 2.49 -8.02
CA SER A 54 -8.28 3.48 -8.83
C SER A 54 -9.09 3.86 -10.04
N ASP A 55 -9.20 5.16 -10.33
CA ASP A 55 -9.93 5.66 -11.49
C ASP A 55 -9.16 5.42 -12.80
N ASN A 56 -7.83 5.40 -12.75
CA ASN A 56 -7.02 5.32 -13.97
C ASN A 56 -5.79 4.41 -13.80
N GLY A 57 -5.72 3.67 -12.72
CA GLY A 57 -4.62 2.72 -12.49
C GLY A 57 -3.40 3.35 -11.85
N GLY A 58 -2.45 2.51 -11.54
CA GLY A 58 -1.17 2.90 -10.95
C GLY A 58 -0.39 1.70 -10.48
N THR A 59 0.88 1.92 -10.14
CA THR A 59 1.74 0.87 -9.59
C THR A 59 2.16 1.25 -8.19
N LEU A 60 1.95 0.34 -7.25
CA LEU A 60 2.43 0.49 -5.88
C LEU A 60 3.72 -0.28 -5.70
N GLN A 61 4.74 0.38 -5.16
CA GLN A 61 5.98 -0.29 -4.74
C GLN A 61 5.98 -0.40 -3.23
N ILE A 62 6.33 -1.58 -2.73
CA ILE A 62 6.40 -1.84 -1.29
C ILE A 62 7.86 -2.02 -0.92
N ARG A 63 8.34 -1.18 -0.01
CA ARG A 63 9.69 -1.24 0.54
C ARG A 63 9.65 -1.47 2.04
N ILE A 64 10.72 -2.02 2.55
CA ILE A 64 10.92 -2.11 4.00
C ILE A 64 12.11 -1.26 4.41
N ASN A 65 12.08 -0.79 5.67
CA ASN A 65 13.18 -0.12 6.35
C ASN A 65 13.51 1.28 5.82
N GLY A 66 12.68 1.85 4.94
CA GLY A 66 12.85 3.23 4.50
C GLY A 66 12.33 3.48 3.10
N THR A 67 12.24 4.75 2.72
CA THR A 67 11.76 5.16 1.40
C THR A 67 12.72 4.78 0.28
N ASN A 68 13.99 4.50 0.62
CA ASN A 68 15.01 4.01 -0.30
C ASN A 68 15.42 2.57 0.02
N GLY A 69 14.65 1.88 0.86
CA GLY A 69 14.92 0.49 1.20
C GLY A 69 14.63 -0.46 0.05
N PRO A 70 14.91 -1.75 0.24
CA PRO A 70 14.68 -2.72 -0.81
C PRO A 70 13.20 -2.85 -1.16
N VAL A 71 12.90 -2.99 -2.45
CA VAL A 71 11.55 -3.25 -2.95
C VAL A 71 11.26 -4.73 -2.77
N ILE A 72 10.26 -5.06 -1.99
CA ILE A 72 9.86 -6.45 -1.75
C ILE A 72 8.66 -6.87 -2.59
N SER A 73 7.91 -5.92 -3.14
CA SER A 73 6.81 -6.23 -4.05
C SER A 73 6.42 -5.01 -4.87
N GLU A 74 5.83 -5.28 -6.04
CA GLU A 74 5.12 -4.27 -6.84
C GLU A 74 3.71 -4.78 -7.09
N ILE A 75 2.74 -3.91 -6.89
CA ILE A 75 1.34 -4.22 -7.14
C ILE A 75 0.86 -3.33 -8.29
N LYS A 76 0.52 -3.95 -9.41
CA LYS A 76 -0.07 -3.24 -10.54
C LYS A 76 -1.56 -3.15 -10.35
N VAL A 77 -2.05 -1.93 -10.13
CA VAL A 77 -3.47 -1.67 -9.89
C VAL A 77 -4.08 -1.21 -11.22
N PRO A 78 -5.01 -1.98 -11.79
CA PRO A 78 -5.73 -1.54 -12.98
C PRO A 78 -6.78 -0.50 -12.62
N LYS A 79 -7.39 0.08 -13.63
CA LYS A 79 -8.62 0.86 -13.41
C LYS A 79 -9.67 -0.06 -12.79
N THR A 80 -10.30 0.42 -11.73
CA THR A 80 -11.36 -0.34 -11.05
C THR A 80 -12.61 0.53 -10.92
N ASP A 81 -13.78 -0.10 -10.94
CA ASP A 81 -15.06 0.58 -10.71
C ASP A 81 -15.44 0.58 -9.23
N LYS A 82 -14.83 -0.30 -8.46
CA LYS A 82 -15.13 -0.49 -7.04
C LYS A 82 -13.91 -1.03 -6.33
N TRP A 83 -13.97 -1.10 -5.02
CA TRP A 83 -12.93 -1.72 -4.21
C TRP A 83 -12.67 -3.15 -4.68
N THR A 84 -11.42 -3.48 -4.91
CA THR A 84 -10.99 -4.74 -5.50
C THR A 84 -9.78 -5.26 -4.75
N ASN A 85 -9.73 -6.57 -4.53
CA ASN A 85 -8.57 -7.22 -3.93
C ASN A 85 -7.62 -7.65 -5.04
N ILE A 86 -6.35 -7.26 -4.91
CA ILE A 86 -5.30 -7.59 -5.88
C ILE A 86 -4.16 -8.26 -5.14
N GLU A 87 -3.64 -9.34 -5.70
CA GLU A 87 -2.49 -10.06 -5.16
C GLU A 87 -1.25 -9.81 -5.99
N SER A 88 -0.09 -9.89 -5.35
CA SER A 88 1.19 -9.84 -6.00
C SER A 88 2.20 -10.70 -5.24
N SER A 89 3.25 -11.12 -5.94
CA SER A 89 4.32 -11.89 -5.34
C SER A 89 5.19 -11.01 -4.46
N VAL A 90 5.70 -11.56 -3.37
CA VAL A 90 6.68 -10.92 -2.50
C VAL A 90 8.03 -11.57 -2.75
N ARG A 91 9.05 -10.74 -2.99
CA ARG A 91 10.43 -11.18 -3.20
C ARG A 91 11.32 -10.60 -2.11
N SER A 92 12.40 -11.26 -1.79
CA SER A 92 13.37 -10.79 -0.80
C SER A 92 12.74 -10.46 0.54
N ALA A 93 11.65 -11.16 0.88
CA ALA A 93 10.92 -10.94 2.11
C ALA A 93 11.76 -11.37 3.32
N GLN A 94 11.48 -10.72 4.43
CA GLN A 94 12.14 -11.00 5.69
C GLN A 94 11.10 -11.41 6.73
N THR A 95 11.55 -12.01 7.80
CA THR A 95 10.71 -12.33 8.95
C THR A 95 10.74 -11.19 9.97
N GLY A 96 9.87 -11.27 10.95
CA GLY A 96 9.85 -10.33 12.06
C GLY A 96 9.08 -9.05 11.77
N ILE A 97 9.42 -8.02 12.52
CA ILE A 97 8.70 -6.74 12.50
C ILE A 97 9.50 -5.72 11.72
N HIS A 98 8.86 -5.09 10.74
CA HIS A 98 9.48 -4.07 9.88
C HIS A 98 8.54 -2.91 9.63
N ASP A 99 9.10 -1.73 9.45
CA ASP A 99 8.35 -0.61 8.91
C ASP A 99 8.20 -0.80 7.40
N LEU A 100 6.99 -0.57 6.92
CA LEU A 100 6.63 -0.78 5.53
C LEU A 100 6.36 0.57 4.88
N TYR A 101 6.90 0.76 3.68
CA TYR A 101 6.68 1.97 2.89
C TYR A 101 6.03 1.59 1.57
N VAL A 102 4.83 2.09 1.35
CA VAL A 102 4.09 1.88 0.11
C VAL A 102 4.08 3.18 -0.67
N SER A 103 4.65 3.17 -1.86
CA SER A 103 4.78 4.36 -2.69
C SER A 103 4.12 4.17 -4.04
N LEU A 104 3.60 5.26 -4.59
CA LEU A 104 3.08 5.28 -5.95
C LEU A 104 4.24 5.53 -6.91
N LYS A 105 4.45 4.58 -7.82
CA LYS A 105 5.42 4.69 -8.89
C LYS A 105 4.71 5.25 -10.11
N GLU A 106 5.26 6.30 -10.70
CA GLU A 106 4.67 6.98 -11.85
C GLU A 106 3.44 7.80 -11.46
N ASN A 107 2.89 8.50 -12.43
CA ASN A 107 1.68 9.28 -12.22
C ASN A 107 0.48 8.37 -12.21
N GLY A 108 -0.44 8.65 -11.32
CA GLY A 108 -1.65 7.87 -11.16
C GLY A 108 -2.34 8.26 -9.87
N LYS A 109 -3.35 7.49 -9.52
CA LYS A 109 -4.11 7.73 -8.31
C LYS A 109 -4.63 6.39 -7.81
N VAL A 110 -4.22 6.00 -6.60
CA VAL A 110 -4.64 4.74 -5.99
C VAL A 110 -5.11 5.01 -4.58
N GLU A 111 -6.27 4.47 -4.25
CA GLU A 111 -6.77 4.45 -2.88
C GLU A 111 -6.55 3.06 -2.30
N ILE A 112 -6.08 3.00 -1.06
CA ILE A 112 -5.74 1.76 -0.36
C ILE A 112 -6.59 1.67 0.90
N ASP A 113 -7.37 0.59 1.03
CA ASP A 113 -8.08 0.27 2.26
C ASP A 113 -7.15 -0.48 3.22
N TRP A 114 -6.58 -1.60 2.76
CA TRP A 114 -5.64 -2.38 3.57
C TRP A 114 -4.67 -3.17 2.70
N ILE A 115 -3.58 -3.58 3.34
CA ILE A 115 -2.57 -4.46 2.76
C ILE A 115 -2.31 -5.58 3.77
N SER A 116 -2.20 -6.81 3.26
CA SER A 116 -1.99 -8.01 4.06
C SER A 116 -0.95 -8.91 3.41
N PHE A 117 -0.10 -9.52 4.20
CA PHE A 117 0.94 -10.45 3.74
C PHE A 117 0.57 -11.89 4.11
N GLN A 118 0.86 -12.80 3.21
CA GLN A 118 0.58 -14.23 3.37
C GLN A 118 1.79 -15.09 3.05
#